data_1c39c96823998d8beac485dd50db198e
#
_entry.id   1c39c96823998d8beac485dd50db198e
#
_cell.length_a   1.000
_cell.length_b   1.000
_cell.length_c   1.000
_cell.angle_alpha   90.00
_cell.angle_beta   90.00
_cell.angle_gamma   90.00
#
_symmetry.space_group_name_H-M   'P 1'
#
loop_
_entity.id
_entity.type
_entity.pdbx_description
1 polymer ?
#
loop_
_entity_poly.entity_id
_entity_poly.type
_entity_poly.pdbx_seq_one_letter_code
_entity_poly.pdbx_strand_id
1 'polypeptide(L)'
;VASRLGYPDLSGLDLLELFAFVHPATFCVPTPKGLAHALGLDEPADDAGVPLLLQQAAGVLVATCESEDWSQREGAWSSLQSLARLRWPWAGVLAPHIKRPDRAEKWLFSRLPEWEETPDRPQPAQVLIDEPEIEAQLERLTGEGAERREGQRAFSKGAGHVFGPRDSQKRPHILLAQAGTGIGKTLGYLAP
;
A
#
# COMPACT_ATOMS: atom_id res chain seq x y z
N VAL A 1 16.01 2.76 8.17
CA VAL A 1 16.42 4.19 8.21
C VAL A 1 17.62 4.35 9.14
N ALA A 2 17.49 4.01 10.43
CA ALA A 2 18.56 4.17 11.43
C ALA A 2 19.91 3.58 10.99
N SER A 3 19.91 2.35 10.48
CA SER A 3 21.11 1.69 9.95
C SER A 3 21.78 2.45 8.79
N ARG A 4 20.96 3.04 7.87
CA ARG A 4 21.48 3.84 6.75
C ARG A 4 22.08 5.18 7.18
N LEU A 5 21.60 5.71 8.31
CA LEU A 5 22.12 6.97 8.88
C LEU A 5 23.33 6.76 9.78
N GLY A 6 23.76 5.51 10.00
CA GLY A 6 24.87 5.19 10.90
C GLY A 6 24.51 5.32 12.39
N TYR A 7 23.25 5.43 12.74
CA TYR A 7 22.74 5.51 14.12
C TYR A 7 21.82 4.33 14.42
N PRO A 8 22.36 3.13 14.71
CA PRO A 8 21.55 1.91 14.89
C PRO A 8 20.53 2.01 16.04
N ASP A 9 20.84 2.81 17.05
CA ASP A 9 19.99 3.00 18.23
C ASP A 9 19.00 4.18 18.09
N LEU A 10 18.89 4.78 16.92
CA LEU A 10 17.94 5.87 16.69
C LEU A 10 16.52 5.34 16.81
N SER A 11 15.86 5.70 17.89
CA SER A 11 14.39 5.55 18.03
C SER A 11 13.71 6.76 17.43
N GLY A 12 12.83 6.55 16.47
CA GLY A 12 12.09 7.62 15.81
C GLY A 12 10.59 7.41 15.92
N LEU A 13 9.85 8.51 15.83
CA LEU A 13 8.40 8.51 15.70
C LEU A 13 8.06 8.49 14.21
N ASP A 14 7.59 7.36 13.69
CA ASP A 14 7.21 7.21 12.28
C ASP A 14 5.79 7.75 12.08
N LEU A 15 5.66 8.79 11.25
CA LEU A 15 4.37 9.44 10.97
C LEU A 15 3.44 8.59 10.11
N LEU A 16 3.97 7.70 9.28
CA LEU A 16 3.13 6.79 8.48
C LEU A 16 2.51 5.71 9.37
N GLU A 17 3.22 5.24 10.40
CA GLU A 17 2.64 4.35 11.41
C GLU A 17 1.54 5.06 12.21
N LEU A 18 1.76 6.34 12.60
CA LEU A 18 0.74 7.14 13.25
C LEU A 18 -0.47 7.35 12.33
N PHE A 19 -0.24 7.70 11.05
CA PHE A 19 -1.30 7.84 10.06
C PHE A 19 -2.13 6.57 9.93
N ALA A 20 -1.48 5.41 9.81
CA ALA A 20 -2.17 4.12 9.71
C ALA A 20 -2.98 3.76 10.96
N PHE A 21 -2.54 4.21 12.14
CA PHE A 21 -3.30 4.04 13.38
C PHE A 21 -4.55 4.94 13.42
N VAL A 22 -4.43 6.19 12.97
CA VAL A 22 -5.51 7.19 13.03
C VAL A 22 -6.52 7.01 11.88
N HIS A 23 -6.03 6.67 10.69
CA HIS A 23 -6.79 6.48 9.46
C HIS A 23 -6.53 5.09 8.86
N PRO A 24 -6.95 3.99 9.53
CA PRO A 24 -6.73 2.65 9.01
C PRO A 24 -7.46 2.46 7.67
N ALA A 25 -6.88 1.66 6.80
CA ALA A 25 -7.37 1.36 5.44
C ALA A 25 -7.48 2.59 4.50
N THR A 26 -6.89 3.72 4.87
CA THR A 26 -6.82 4.91 4.02
C THR A 26 -5.47 4.94 3.31
N PHE A 27 -5.48 5.15 1.99
CA PHE A 27 -4.24 5.25 1.22
C PHE A 27 -3.53 6.58 1.48
N CYS A 28 -2.24 6.51 1.70
CA CYS A 28 -1.36 7.68 1.76
C CYS A 28 -0.08 7.39 0.97
N VAL A 29 0.29 8.28 0.07
CA VAL A 29 1.60 8.19 -0.59
C VAL A 29 2.68 8.44 0.46
N PRO A 30 3.70 7.55 0.63
CA PRO A 30 4.68 7.63 1.72
C PRO A 30 5.75 8.70 1.46
N THR A 31 5.30 9.94 1.24
CA THR A 31 6.15 11.12 1.05
C THR A 31 5.59 12.29 1.85
N PRO A 32 6.39 13.33 2.18
CA PRO A 32 5.89 14.53 2.85
C PRO A 32 4.70 15.18 2.13
N LYS A 33 4.77 15.29 0.81
CA LYS A 33 3.67 15.83 -0.01
C LYS A 33 2.42 14.93 0.01
N GLY A 34 2.61 13.61 -0.06
CA GLY A 34 1.51 12.66 0.02
C GLY A 34 0.79 12.72 1.37
N LEU A 35 1.55 12.88 2.46
CA LEU A 35 0.99 13.06 3.79
C LEU A 35 0.26 14.40 3.93
N ALA A 36 0.82 15.50 3.39
CA ALA A 36 0.16 16.80 3.32
C ALA A 36 -1.19 16.68 2.61
N HIS A 37 -1.20 16.07 1.43
CA HIS A 37 -2.42 15.87 0.64
C HIS A 37 -3.48 15.04 1.41
N ALA A 38 -3.06 13.93 2.03
CA ALA A 38 -3.97 13.06 2.77
C ALA A 38 -4.57 13.73 4.02
N LEU A 39 -3.89 14.70 4.62
CA LEU A 39 -4.33 15.44 5.81
C LEU A 39 -4.91 16.83 5.48
N GLY A 40 -4.99 17.23 4.22
CA GLY A 40 -5.47 18.55 3.81
C GLY A 40 -4.56 19.70 4.28
N LEU A 41 -3.25 19.45 4.39
CA LEU A 41 -2.24 20.44 4.74
C LEU A 41 -1.60 21.04 3.49
N ASP A 42 -1.08 22.26 3.63
CA ASP A 42 -0.34 22.91 2.55
C ASP A 42 0.96 22.14 2.25
N GLU A 43 1.24 21.96 0.96
CA GLU A 43 2.50 21.36 0.53
C GLU A 43 3.69 22.28 0.85
N PRO A 44 4.84 21.73 1.30
CA PRO A 44 6.02 22.52 1.53
C PRO A 44 6.56 23.06 0.19
N ALA A 45 6.96 24.30 0.16
CA ALA A 45 7.49 24.94 -1.03
C ALA A 45 8.86 24.35 -1.44
N ASP A 46 9.64 23.94 -0.45
CA ASP A 46 10.98 23.37 -0.59
C ASP A 46 11.27 22.36 0.55
N ASP A 47 12.46 21.78 0.52
CA ASP A 47 12.91 20.82 1.53
C ASP A 47 13.06 21.44 2.93
N ALA A 48 13.28 22.74 3.03
CA ALA A 48 13.39 23.42 4.31
C ALA A 48 12.05 23.50 5.05
N GLY A 49 10.93 23.49 4.31
CA GLY A 49 9.58 23.46 4.85
C GLY A 49 9.13 22.08 5.36
N VAL A 50 9.80 21.00 4.95
CA VAL A 50 9.41 19.63 5.31
C VAL A 50 9.34 19.37 6.83
N PRO A 51 10.30 19.80 7.67
CA PRO A 51 10.21 19.58 9.10
C PRO A 51 8.98 20.20 9.74
N LEU A 52 8.60 21.41 9.32
CA LEU A 52 7.41 22.08 9.82
C LEU A 52 6.13 21.33 9.41
N LEU A 53 6.05 20.90 8.15
CA LEU A 53 4.95 20.06 7.68
C LEU A 53 4.81 18.79 8.51
N LEU A 54 5.92 18.06 8.77
CA LEU A 54 5.87 16.83 9.54
C LEU A 54 5.40 17.07 10.99
N GLN A 55 5.80 18.20 11.58
CA GLN A 55 5.30 18.61 12.89
C GLN A 55 3.80 18.93 12.87
N GLN A 56 3.32 19.65 11.85
CA GLN A 56 1.90 19.94 11.67
C GLN A 56 1.10 18.65 11.46
N ALA A 57 1.59 17.74 10.62
CA ALA A 57 0.97 16.44 10.39
C ALA A 57 0.84 15.63 11.68
N ALA A 58 1.90 15.58 12.51
CA ALA A 58 1.83 14.95 13.82
C ALA A 58 0.75 15.59 14.70
N GLY A 59 0.70 16.92 14.75
CA GLY A 59 -0.29 17.68 15.52
C GLY A 59 -1.72 17.37 15.09
N VAL A 60 -2.00 17.36 13.79
CA VAL A 60 -3.32 17.02 13.23
C VAL A 60 -3.73 15.60 13.57
N LEU A 61 -2.83 14.64 13.42
CA LEU A 61 -3.11 13.23 13.73
C LEU A 61 -3.38 13.02 15.23
N VAL A 62 -2.62 13.66 16.11
CA VAL A 62 -2.86 13.60 17.55
C VAL A 62 -4.20 14.27 17.93
N ALA A 63 -4.49 15.44 17.35
CA ALA A 63 -5.77 16.13 17.58
C ALA A 63 -6.97 15.31 17.09
N THR A 64 -6.81 14.57 15.99
CA THR A 64 -7.85 13.64 15.52
C THR A 64 -8.17 12.57 16.56
N CYS A 65 -7.20 12.06 17.30
CA CYS A 65 -7.44 11.08 18.38
C CYS A 65 -8.29 11.65 19.54
N GLU A 66 -8.30 12.95 19.74
CA GLU A 66 -9.12 13.62 20.77
C GLU A 66 -10.55 13.87 20.30
N SER A 67 -10.77 13.91 18.97
CA SER A 67 -12.08 14.25 18.39
C SER A 67 -13.16 13.23 18.77
N GLU A 68 -14.33 13.76 19.11
CA GLU A 68 -15.52 12.92 19.33
C GLU A 68 -16.02 12.27 18.06
N ASP A 69 -15.76 12.87 16.92
CA ASP A 69 -16.17 12.41 15.60
C ASP A 69 -15.16 11.42 14.97
N TRP A 70 -14.05 11.11 15.66
CA TRP A 70 -13.08 10.16 15.14
C TRP A 70 -13.70 8.76 15.04
N SER A 71 -13.81 8.26 13.81
CA SER A 71 -14.47 6.99 13.50
C SER A 71 -13.84 5.77 14.20
N GLN A 72 -12.54 5.84 14.52
CA GLN A 72 -11.79 4.75 15.16
C GLN A 72 -11.70 4.89 16.68
N ARG A 73 -12.38 5.87 17.27
CA ARG A 73 -12.35 6.14 18.73
C ARG A 73 -12.68 4.92 19.56
N GLU A 74 -13.70 4.15 19.16
CA GLU A 74 -14.04 2.88 19.78
C GLU A 74 -13.05 1.80 19.39
N GLY A 75 -12.38 1.22 20.36
CA GLY A 75 -11.30 0.25 20.16
C GLY A 75 -9.88 0.86 20.15
N ALA A 76 -9.78 2.18 20.02
CA ALA A 76 -8.48 2.86 19.94
C ALA A 76 -7.61 2.63 21.18
N TRP A 77 -8.20 2.69 22.39
CA TRP A 77 -7.46 2.45 23.62
C TRP A 77 -6.89 1.04 23.70
N SER A 78 -7.68 0.04 23.38
CA SER A 78 -7.25 -1.36 23.43
C SER A 78 -6.19 -1.67 22.35
N SER A 79 -6.33 -1.08 21.16
CA SER A 79 -5.31 -1.14 20.09
C SER A 79 -4.01 -0.47 20.55
N LEU A 80 -4.10 0.72 21.15
CA LEU A 80 -2.94 1.43 21.70
C LEU A 80 -2.22 0.60 22.76
N GLN A 81 -2.97 -0.02 23.70
CA GLN A 81 -2.38 -0.88 24.73
C GLN A 81 -1.68 -2.11 24.14
N SER A 82 -2.22 -2.68 23.08
CA SER A 82 -1.61 -3.80 22.37
C SER A 82 -0.31 -3.39 21.71
N LEU A 83 -0.29 -2.24 21.03
CA LEU A 83 0.90 -1.66 20.40
C LEU A 83 1.95 -1.21 21.46
N ALA A 84 1.49 -0.70 22.62
CA ALA A 84 2.39 -0.37 23.73
C ALA A 84 3.17 -1.59 24.24
N ARG A 85 2.54 -2.76 24.32
CA ARG A 85 3.22 -4.03 24.67
C ARG A 85 4.29 -4.42 23.65
N LEU A 86 4.09 -4.04 22.40
CA LEU A 86 5.05 -4.23 21.31
C LEU A 86 6.10 -3.09 21.25
N ARG A 87 6.11 -2.20 22.25
CA ARG A 87 7.02 -1.05 22.36
C ARG A 87 6.89 -0.05 21.20
N TRP A 88 5.67 0.12 20.69
CA TRP A 88 5.42 1.14 19.67
C TRP A 88 5.70 2.55 20.23
N PRO A 89 6.60 3.35 19.60
CA PRO A 89 7.06 4.61 20.18
C PRO A 89 5.94 5.64 20.39
N TRP A 90 4.93 5.66 19.54
CA TRP A 90 3.79 6.56 19.64
C TRP A 90 2.88 6.25 20.83
N ALA A 91 2.92 5.06 21.40
CA ALA A 91 1.99 4.66 22.43
C ALA A 91 2.03 5.59 23.67
N GLY A 92 3.23 6.01 24.09
CA GLY A 92 3.39 6.95 25.21
C GLY A 92 2.89 8.35 24.89
N VAL A 93 3.04 8.79 23.64
CA VAL A 93 2.58 10.09 23.17
C VAL A 93 1.06 10.14 23.09
N LEU A 94 0.44 9.08 22.56
CA LEU A 94 -1.02 9.04 22.32
C LEU A 94 -1.84 8.71 23.57
N ALA A 95 -1.26 8.07 24.58
CA ALA A 95 -2.01 7.65 25.78
C ALA A 95 -2.80 8.77 26.47
N PRO A 96 -2.30 10.02 26.58
CA PRO A 96 -3.07 11.14 27.15
C PRO A 96 -4.22 11.62 26.25
N HIS A 97 -4.16 11.37 24.92
CA HIS A 97 -5.06 11.88 23.89
C HIS A 97 -6.19 10.91 23.53
N ILE A 98 -6.13 9.68 24.02
CA ILE A 98 -7.14 8.65 23.76
C ILE A 98 -7.92 8.34 25.02
N LYS A 99 -9.23 8.52 24.96
CA LYS A 99 -10.11 8.26 26.11
C LYS A 99 -10.06 6.78 26.48
N ARG A 100 -9.75 6.51 27.74
CA ARG A 100 -9.84 5.16 28.30
C ARG A 100 -11.31 4.75 28.43
N PRO A 101 -11.73 3.59 27.89
CA PRO A 101 -13.10 3.13 28.02
C PRO A 101 -13.40 2.64 29.46
N ASP A 102 -14.64 2.81 29.90
CA ASP A 102 -15.10 2.35 31.22
C ASP A 102 -15.20 0.81 31.28
N ARG A 103 -15.35 0.16 30.13
CA ARG A 103 -15.46 -1.29 30.00
C ARG A 103 -14.46 -1.81 28.99
N ALA A 104 -14.01 -3.06 29.16
CA ALA A 104 -13.14 -3.71 28.19
C ALA A 104 -13.80 -3.82 26.82
N GLU A 105 -13.09 -3.37 25.80
CA GLU A 105 -13.53 -3.47 24.40
C GLU A 105 -13.33 -4.89 23.91
N LYS A 106 -14.39 -5.50 23.34
CA LYS A 106 -14.38 -6.92 23.00
C LYS A 106 -14.00 -7.23 21.54
N TRP A 107 -14.09 -6.24 20.64
CA TRP A 107 -14.05 -6.50 19.20
C TRP A 107 -13.16 -5.49 18.48
N LEU A 108 -11.86 -5.56 18.77
CA LEU A 108 -10.86 -4.60 18.26
C LEU A 108 -10.83 -4.44 16.75
N PHE A 109 -11.01 -5.52 16.01
CA PHE A 109 -10.85 -5.52 14.55
C PHE A 109 -12.17 -5.66 13.78
N SER A 110 -13.30 -5.80 14.45
CA SER A 110 -14.59 -5.97 13.80
C SER A 110 -15.14 -4.72 13.11
N ARG A 111 -14.52 -3.57 13.36
CA ARG A 111 -14.92 -2.26 12.84
C ARG A 111 -13.85 -1.60 11.98
N LEU A 112 -12.75 -2.29 11.69
CA LEU A 112 -11.79 -1.76 10.76
C LEU A 112 -12.49 -1.58 9.40
N PRO A 113 -12.39 -0.40 8.79
CA PRO A 113 -12.94 -0.19 7.47
C PRO A 113 -12.31 -1.16 6.49
N GLU A 114 -13.08 -1.65 5.55
CA GLU A 114 -12.53 -2.36 4.41
C GLU A 114 -11.64 -1.40 3.63
N TRP A 115 -10.57 -1.93 3.02
CA TRP A 115 -9.73 -1.14 2.15
C TRP A 115 -10.58 -0.58 1.01
N GLU A 116 -10.72 0.73 0.95
CA GLU A 116 -11.40 1.38 -0.17
C GLU A 116 -10.52 1.30 -1.41
N GLU A 117 -10.82 0.37 -2.29
CA GLU A 117 -10.32 0.42 -3.66
C GLU A 117 -11.13 1.47 -4.43
N THR A 118 -10.70 2.70 -4.38
CA THR A 118 -11.30 3.77 -5.19
C THR A 118 -10.37 4.12 -6.34
N PRO A 119 -10.85 4.30 -7.54
CA PRO A 119 -12.23 4.13 -8.05
C PRO A 119 -12.57 2.66 -8.36
N ASP A 120 -13.86 2.39 -8.60
CA ASP A 120 -14.32 1.12 -9.15
C ASP A 120 -13.44 0.72 -10.31
N ARG A 121 -12.84 -0.47 -10.21
CA ARG A 121 -11.98 -0.96 -11.30
C ARG A 121 -12.82 -1.03 -12.58
N PRO A 122 -12.36 -0.45 -13.68
CA PRO A 122 -13.05 -0.62 -14.94
C PRO A 122 -13.19 -2.12 -15.23
N GLN A 123 -14.33 -2.52 -15.75
CA GLN A 123 -14.53 -3.91 -16.15
C GLN A 123 -13.40 -4.34 -17.08
N PRO A 124 -12.81 -5.52 -16.88
CA PRO A 124 -11.74 -6.00 -17.74
C PRO A 124 -12.21 -5.97 -19.19
N ALA A 125 -11.42 -5.37 -20.06
CA ALA A 125 -11.69 -5.43 -21.49
C ALA A 125 -11.53 -6.88 -21.96
N GLN A 126 -12.54 -7.41 -22.64
CA GLN A 126 -12.46 -8.73 -23.27
C GLN A 126 -11.86 -8.60 -24.68
N VAL A 127 -10.60 -8.21 -24.72
CA VAL A 127 -9.85 -8.11 -25.97
C VAL A 127 -8.95 -9.32 -26.08
N LEU A 128 -9.08 -10.04 -27.20
CA LEU A 128 -8.13 -11.10 -27.56
C LEU A 128 -6.86 -10.43 -28.08
N ILE A 129 -5.75 -10.72 -27.47
CA ILE A 129 -4.43 -10.29 -27.91
C ILE A 129 -3.77 -11.48 -28.56
N ASP A 130 -3.32 -11.34 -29.80
CA ASP A 130 -2.64 -12.41 -30.52
C ASP A 130 -1.16 -12.52 -30.14
N GLU A 131 -0.54 -13.66 -30.49
CA GLU A 131 0.86 -13.89 -30.15
C GLU A 131 1.83 -12.84 -30.71
N PRO A 132 1.69 -12.37 -31.97
CA PRO A 132 2.52 -11.30 -32.51
C PRO A 132 2.41 -9.99 -31.71
N GLU A 133 1.22 -9.64 -31.26
CA GLU A 133 1.00 -8.44 -30.45
C GLU A 133 1.63 -8.58 -29.06
N ILE A 134 1.51 -9.75 -28.42
CA ILE A 134 2.18 -10.08 -27.16
C ILE A 134 3.70 -9.92 -27.32
N GLU A 135 4.28 -10.44 -28.40
CA GLU A 135 5.71 -10.32 -28.67
C GLU A 135 6.14 -8.85 -28.85
N ALA A 136 5.38 -8.09 -29.62
CA ALA A 136 5.65 -6.67 -29.84
C ALA A 136 5.58 -5.85 -28.53
N GLN A 137 4.60 -6.14 -27.69
CA GLN A 137 4.48 -5.52 -26.37
C GLN A 137 5.64 -5.90 -25.45
N LEU A 138 6.03 -7.18 -25.44
CA LEU A 138 7.16 -7.65 -24.65
C LEU A 138 8.47 -6.97 -25.08
N GLU A 139 8.71 -6.85 -26.39
CA GLU A 139 9.88 -6.14 -26.92
C GLU A 139 9.88 -4.66 -26.53
N ARG A 140 8.72 -4.01 -26.55
CA ARG A 140 8.57 -2.63 -26.11
C ARG A 140 8.85 -2.45 -24.62
N LEU A 141 8.37 -3.38 -23.78
CA LEU A 141 8.56 -3.34 -22.33
C LEU A 141 10.01 -3.67 -21.91
N THR A 142 10.69 -4.51 -22.66
CA THR A 142 12.09 -4.86 -22.38
C THR A 142 13.08 -3.82 -22.88
N GLY A 143 12.69 -3.01 -23.86
CA GLY A 143 13.51 -1.96 -24.45
C GLY A 143 14.40 -2.43 -25.61
N GLU A 144 14.85 -1.47 -26.43
CA GLU A 144 15.73 -1.71 -27.56
C GLU A 144 17.08 -2.32 -27.10
N GLY A 145 17.51 -3.40 -27.78
CA GLY A 145 18.78 -4.07 -27.47
C GLY A 145 18.75 -5.03 -26.30
N ALA A 146 17.61 -5.25 -25.67
CA ALA A 146 17.48 -6.24 -24.60
C ALA A 146 17.72 -7.67 -25.13
N GLU A 147 18.34 -8.51 -24.28
CA GLU A 147 18.56 -9.92 -24.60
C GLU A 147 17.24 -10.66 -24.82
N ARG A 148 17.09 -11.31 -25.94
CA ARG A 148 15.95 -12.18 -26.24
C ARG A 148 16.01 -13.46 -25.41
N ARG A 149 15.03 -13.62 -24.50
CA ARG A 149 14.93 -14.78 -23.60
C ARG A 149 13.73 -15.63 -23.99
N GLU A 150 13.99 -16.77 -24.62
CA GLU A 150 12.93 -17.67 -25.08
C GLU A 150 11.98 -18.11 -23.98
N GLY A 151 12.49 -18.37 -22.77
CA GLY A 151 11.64 -18.71 -21.61
C GLY A 151 10.68 -17.59 -21.21
N GLN A 152 11.08 -16.33 -21.32
CA GLN A 152 10.22 -15.17 -21.05
C GLN A 152 9.13 -15.04 -22.13
N ARG A 153 9.48 -15.24 -23.40
CA ARG A 153 8.52 -15.20 -24.53
C ARG A 153 7.49 -16.32 -24.41
N ALA A 154 7.94 -17.56 -24.16
CA ALA A 154 7.04 -18.69 -23.96
C ALA A 154 6.08 -18.47 -22.77
N PHE A 155 6.59 -17.90 -21.68
CA PHE A 155 5.78 -17.55 -20.54
C PHE A 155 4.75 -16.46 -20.87
N SER A 156 5.13 -15.42 -21.60
CA SER A 156 4.24 -14.32 -22.00
C SER A 156 3.10 -14.83 -22.90
N LYS A 157 3.40 -15.66 -23.88
CA LYS A 157 2.38 -16.31 -24.74
C LYS A 157 1.43 -17.18 -23.93
N GLY A 158 1.95 -17.99 -23.01
CA GLY A 158 1.13 -18.80 -22.11
C GLY A 158 0.21 -17.96 -21.23
N ALA A 159 0.71 -16.82 -20.73
CA ALA A 159 -0.09 -15.87 -19.98
C ALA A 159 -1.22 -15.27 -20.82
N GLY A 160 -0.95 -14.91 -22.08
CA GLY A 160 -1.96 -14.41 -23.02
C GLY A 160 -3.13 -15.37 -23.20
N HIS A 161 -2.87 -16.66 -23.33
CA HIS A 161 -3.94 -17.67 -23.41
C HIS A 161 -4.83 -17.71 -22.15
N VAL A 162 -4.25 -17.50 -20.97
CA VAL A 162 -5.00 -17.52 -19.70
C VAL A 162 -5.85 -16.27 -19.54
N PHE A 163 -5.39 -15.13 -20.04
CA PHE A 163 -6.13 -13.86 -19.97
C PHE A 163 -7.25 -13.77 -21.03
N GLY A 164 -7.27 -14.67 -22.00
CA GLY A 164 -8.35 -14.73 -22.99
C GLY A 164 -9.73 -14.96 -22.38
N PRO A 165 -10.79 -14.60 -23.11
CA PRO A 165 -12.17 -14.80 -22.64
C PRO A 165 -12.44 -16.28 -22.37
N ARG A 166 -13.22 -16.54 -21.32
CA ARG A 166 -13.60 -17.91 -20.93
C ARG A 166 -14.49 -18.55 -22.02
N ASP A 167 -14.36 -19.87 -22.15
CA ASP A 167 -15.23 -20.65 -23.03
C ASP A 167 -16.72 -20.60 -22.61
N SER A 168 -17.59 -21.15 -23.45
CA SER A 168 -19.03 -21.22 -23.19
C SER A 168 -19.39 -21.97 -21.90
N GLN A 169 -18.51 -22.83 -21.40
CA GLN A 169 -18.66 -23.58 -20.16
C GLN A 169 -18.10 -22.82 -18.94
N LYS A 170 -17.57 -21.62 -19.13
CA LYS A 170 -16.96 -20.77 -18.09
C LYS A 170 -15.87 -21.45 -17.27
N ARG A 171 -15.20 -22.45 -17.84
CA ARG A 171 -14.09 -23.12 -17.17
C ARG A 171 -12.92 -22.15 -16.97
N PRO A 172 -12.23 -22.23 -15.81
CA PRO A 172 -11.06 -21.39 -15.59
C PRO A 172 -9.93 -21.80 -16.55
N HIS A 173 -9.26 -20.81 -17.13
CA HIS A 173 -7.98 -21.02 -17.79
C HIS A 173 -6.90 -21.05 -16.69
N ILE A 174 -6.04 -22.05 -16.70
CA ILE A 174 -4.99 -22.25 -15.71
C ILE A 174 -3.67 -22.45 -16.41
N LEU A 175 -2.67 -21.64 -16.10
CA LEU A 175 -1.29 -21.80 -16.52
C LEU A 175 -0.43 -22.18 -15.30
N LEU A 176 0.26 -23.31 -15.39
CA LEU A 176 1.31 -23.69 -14.47
C LEU A 176 2.66 -23.45 -15.16
N ALA A 177 3.39 -22.44 -14.71
CA ALA A 177 4.66 -22.09 -15.30
C ALA A 177 5.78 -22.08 -14.28
N GLN A 178 6.82 -22.85 -14.52
CA GLN A 178 8.05 -22.84 -13.73
C GLN A 178 9.11 -22.02 -14.45
N ALA A 179 9.61 -21.00 -13.79
CA ALA A 179 10.65 -20.14 -14.33
C ALA A 179 11.65 -19.74 -13.25
N GLY A 180 12.93 -19.77 -13.58
CA GLY A 180 14.02 -19.35 -12.70
C GLY A 180 13.92 -17.89 -12.27
N THR A 181 14.72 -17.49 -11.28
CA THR A 181 14.88 -16.09 -10.89
C THR A 181 15.55 -15.30 -12.01
N GLY A 182 15.16 -14.03 -12.19
CA GLY A 182 15.78 -13.15 -13.19
C GLY A 182 15.28 -13.30 -14.63
N ILE A 183 14.39 -14.24 -14.94
CA ILE A 183 13.85 -14.42 -16.30
C ILE A 183 12.93 -13.28 -16.79
N GLY A 184 12.56 -12.35 -15.90
CA GLY A 184 11.66 -11.24 -16.27
C GLY A 184 10.18 -11.62 -16.26
N LYS A 185 9.74 -12.46 -15.32
CA LYS A 185 8.34 -12.91 -15.21
C LYS A 185 7.34 -11.75 -15.16
N THR A 186 7.67 -10.68 -14.45
CA THR A 186 6.79 -9.50 -14.33
C THR A 186 6.47 -8.90 -15.69
N LEU A 187 7.48 -8.66 -16.53
CA LEU A 187 7.27 -8.15 -17.88
C LEU A 187 6.55 -9.18 -18.76
N GLY A 188 6.83 -10.47 -18.55
CA GLY A 188 6.19 -11.55 -19.29
C GLY A 188 4.68 -11.65 -19.08
N TYR A 189 4.16 -11.39 -17.89
CA TYR A 189 2.71 -11.41 -17.68
C TYR A 189 2.04 -10.04 -17.86
N LEU A 190 2.82 -8.95 -17.96
CA LEU A 190 2.30 -7.61 -18.26
C LEU A 190 2.22 -7.33 -19.77
N ALA A 191 2.87 -8.14 -20.59
CA ALA A 191 2.85 -7.95 -22.04
C ALA A 191 1.49 -8.33 -22.68
N PRO A 192 0.84 -9.43 -22.27
CA PRO A 192 -0.55 -9.66 -22.68
C PRO A 192 -1.49 -8.74 -21.91
#